data_ba68a643ac8d2150a7b6d98ce5970522
#
_entry.id   ba68a643ac8d2150a7b6d98ce5970522
#
_cell.length_a   1.000
_cell.length_b   1.000
_cell.length_c   1.000
_cell.angle_alpha   90.00
_cell.angle_beta   90.00
_cell.angle_gamma   90.00
#
_symmetry.space_group_name_H-M   'P 1'
#
loop_
_entity.id
_entity.type
_entity.pdbx_description
1 polymer ?
#
loop_
_entity_poly.entity_id
_entity_poly.type
_entity_poly.pdbx_seq_one_letter_code
_entity_poly.pdbx_strand_id
1 'polypeptide(L)'
;LEKIYINESFVKHDFSENTFIRFGRYYRDFSKYLNDELSSGSMLISQNAQPMPKIGLLTSYVIKKNNNIRFDFGIAHGSFNKNDIYMKEPLLHEKFLYMNIIKNDYKLSLGFVHEAMWGGNITYAGNQPRTISNFLKVFISQDGPLDFPHANALGNHLGIWDFYLEKKNNDKIL
;
A
#
# COMPACT_ATOMS: atom_id res chain seq x y z
N LEU A 1 -17.07 17.03 -25.70
CA LEU A 1 -15.63 16.79 -25.62
C LEU A 1 -15.44 15.46 -24.88
N GLU A 2 -14.98 14.42 -25.57
CA GLU A 2 -14.57 13.17 -24.96
C GLU A 2 -13.37 13.44 -24.05
N LYS A 3 -13.45 12.99 -22.80
CA LYS A 3 -12.36 13.10 -21.83
C LYS A 3 -11.48 11.86 -21.96
N ILE A 4 -10.19 12.06 -22.21
CA ILE A 4 -9.19 10.98 -22.15
C ILE A 4 -8.83 10.74 -20.68
N TYR A 5 -8.98 9.51 -20.23
CA TYR A 5 -8.57 9.11 -18.89
C TYR A 5 -7.31 8.24 -18.98
N ILE A 6 -6.25 8.67 -18.31
CA ILE A 6 -5.02 7.88 -18.15
C ILE A 6 -5.08 7.22 -16.79
N ASN A 7 -5.27 5.89 -16.77
CA ASN A 7 -5.35 5.14 -15.51
C ASN A 7 -3.97 4.97 -14.86
N GLU A 8 -2.97 4.56 -15.61
CA GLU A 8 -1.61 4.41 -15.11
C GLU A 8 -0.61 5.16 -15.97
N SER A 9 0.32 5.85 -15.32
CA SER A 9 1.44 6.54 -15.95
C SER A 9 2.58 6.63 -14.93
N PHE A 10 3.64 5.86 -15.12
CA PHE A 10 4.74 5.80 -14.17
C PHE A 10 6.09 5.53 -14.86
N VAL A 11 7.14 5.91 -14.17
CA VAL A 11 8.52 5.52 -14.47
C VAL A 11 8.95 4.49 -13.44
N LYS A 12 9.56 3.40 -13.90
CA LYS A 12 10.12 2.33 -13.07
C LYS A 12 11.62 2.24 -13.27
N HIS A 13 12.36 2.07 -12.19
CA HIS A 13 13.78 1.77 -12.21
C HIS A 13 14.06 0.53 -11.38
N ASP A 14 14.66 -0.48 -12.02
CA ASP A 14 15.03 -1.74 -11.38
C ASP A 14 16.47 -1.64 -10.88
N PHE A 15 16.67 -1.77 -9.57
CA PHE A 15 18.00 -1.86 -8.93
C PHE A 15 18.54 -3.28 -9.02
N SER A 16 17.66 -4.27 -9.05
CA SER A 16 17.93 -5.70 -9.21
C SER A 16 16.67 -6.41 -9.73
N GLU A 17 16.77 -7.70 -10.00
CA GLU A 17 15.61 -8.53 -10.38
C GLU A 17 14.48 -8.52 -9.33
N ASN A 18 14.82 -8.24 -8.07
CA ASN A 18 13.90 -8.32 -6.95
C ASN A 18 13.63 -6.97 -6.28
N THR A 19 14.25 -5.88 -6.74
CA THR A 19 14.11 -4.57 -6.10
C THR A 19 13.95 -3.48 -7.13
N PHE A 20 12.88 -2.72 -7.03
CA PHE A 20 12.64 -1.59 -7.92
C PHE A 20 11.96 -0.43 -7.20
N ILE A 21 12.09 0.74 -7.80
CA ILE A 21 11.36 1.96 -7.43
C ILE A 21 10.44 2.35 -8.58
N ARG A 22 9.25 2.85 -8.24
CA ARG A 22 8.31 3.47 -9.20
C ARG A 22 7.94 4.86 -8.75
N PHE A 23 7.79 5.75 -9.72
CA PHE A 23 7.29 7.10 -9.50
C PHE A 23 6.21 7.41 -10.54
N GLY A 24 5.06 7.86 -10.10
CA GLY A 24 3.95 8.20 -10.97
C GLY A 24 2.62 7.70 -10.44
N ARG A 25 1.69 7.48 -11.35
CA ARG A 25 0.34 7.02 -11.06
C ARG A 25 0.24 5.54 -11.39
N TYR A 26 0.04 4.68 -10.39
CA TYR A 26 -0.06 3.22 -10.56
C TYR A 26 -0.87 2.58 -9.43
N TYR A 27 -1.45 1.39 -9.71
CA TYR A 27 -2.18 0.61 -8.72
C TYR A 27 -1.25 0.13 -7.60
N ARG A 28 -1.83 -0.21 -6.47
CA ARG A 28 -1.07 -0.66 -5.30
C ARG A 28 -0.45 -2.04 -5.54
N ASP A 29 0.79 -2.21 -5.08
CA ASP A 29 1.58 -3.39 -5.40
C ASP A 29 1.13 -4.66 -4.69
N PHE A 30 0.54 -4.53 -3.51
CA PHE A 30 0.04 -5.68 -2.77
C PHE A 30 -1.33 -6.18 -3.27
N SER A 31 -1.98 -5.46 -4.17
CA SER A 31 -3.18 -5.98 -4.85
C SER A 31 -2.93 -7.28 -5.62
N LYS A 32 -1.68 -7.56 -6.00
CA LYS A 32 -1.28 -8.83 -6.62
C LYS A 32 -1.51 -10.06 -5.74
N TYR A 33 -1.68 -9.88 -4.43
CA TYR A 33 -2.00 -10.98 -3.51
C TYR A 33 -3.50 -11.24 -3.38
N LEU A 34 -4.33 -10.39 -3.99
CA LEU A 34 -5.77 -10.58 -4.06
C LEU A 34 -6.09 -11.47 -5.26
N ASN A 35 -6.87 -12.50 -5.01
CA ASN A 35 -7.45 -13.28 -6.10
C ASN A 35 -8.76 -12.61 -6.52
N ASP A 36 -8.75 -11.93 -7.66
CA ASP A 36 -9.89 -11.16 -8.17
C ASP A 36 -11.07 -12.05 -8.58
N GLU A 37 -10.82 -13.33 -8.90
CA GLU A 37 -11.86 -14.27 -9.28
C GLU A 37 -12.60 -14.86 -8.08
N LEU A 38 -11.95 -14.95 -6.93
CA LEU A 38 -12.48 -15.61 -5.74
C LEU A 38 -12.69 -14.68 -4.55
N SER A 39 -12.30 -13.41 -4.67
CA SER A 39 -12.35 -12.41 -3.60
C SER A 39 -13.29 -11.26 -3.94
N SER A 40 -14.02 -10.77 -2.95
CA SER A 40 -14.78 -9.51 -3.04
C SER A 40 -13.87 -8.25 -3.02
N GLY A 41 -12.57 -8.42 -3.03
CA GLY A 41 -11.57 -7.36 -2.95
C GLY A 41 -10.97 -7.18 -1.55
N SER A 42 -10.05 -6.24 -1.44
CA SER A 42 -9.43 -5.88 -0.17
C SER A 42 -10.32 -4.96 0.65
N MET A 43 -10.33 -5.15 1.97
CA MET A 43 -11.00 -4.24 2.90
C MET A 43 -10.34 -2.85 2.96
N LEU A 44 -9.05 -2.74 2.61
CA LEU A 44 -8.30 -1.48 2.66
C LEU A 44 -8.28 -0.76 1.33
N ILE A 45 -8.42 -1.48 0.20
CA ILE A 45 -8.17 -0.94 -1.12
C ILE A 45 -9.33 -1.25 -2.04
N SER A 46 -9.87 -0.20 -2.65
CA SER A 46 -10.78 -0.35 -3.77
C SER A 46 -9.98 -0.50 -5.07
N GLN A 47 -10.21 -1.57 -5.80
CA GLN A 47 -9.66 -1.76 -7.14
C GLN A 47 -10.36 -0.89 -8.18
N ASN A 48 -11.54 -0.36 -7.84
CA ASN A 48 -12.31 0.54 -8.70
C ASN A 48 -11.89 2.02 -8.56
N ALA A 49 -11.06 2.35 -7.58
CA ALA A 49 -10.55 3.70 -7.42
C ALA A 49 -9.41 3.97 -8.40
N GLN A 50 -9.38 5.17 -8.98
CA GLN A 50 -8.25 5.59 -9.80
C GLN A 50 -6.96 5.57 -8.99
N PRO A 51 -5.84 5.08 -9.57
CA PRO A 51 -4.57 5.12 -8.90
C PRO A 51 -4.11 6.56 -8.66
N MET A 52 -3.53 6.80 -7.50
CA MET A 52 -3.01 8.12 -7.12
C MET A 52 -1.52 8.26 -7.46
N PRO A 53 -1.02 9.51 -7.60
CA PRO A 53 0.40 9.75 -7.78
C PRO A 53 1.16 9.38 -6.51
N LYS A 54 2.20 8.56 -6.66
CA LYS A 54 3.03 8.11 -5.55
C LYS A 54 4.43 7.72 -6.00
N ILE A 55 5.33 7.65 -5.03
CA ILE A 55 6.64 7.03 -5.15
C ILE A 55 6.65 5.79 -4.26
N GLY A 56 7.11 4.66 -4.78
CA GLY A 56 7.14 3.41 -4.05
C GLY A 56 8.37 2.58 -4.35
N LEU A 57 8.88 1.92 -3.30
CA LEU A 57 9.96 0.97 -3.34
C LEU A 57 9.41 -0.42 -3.01
N LEU A 58 9.72 -1.39 -3.86
CA LEU A 58 9.42 -2.79 -3.62
C LEU A 58 10.69 -3.61 -3.62
N THR A 59 10.73 -4.62 -2.75
CA THR A 59 11.81 -5.61 -2.74
C THR A 59 11.28 -6.98 -2.33
N SER A 60 11.88 -8.01 -2.92
CA SER A 60 11.65 -9.41 -2.54
C SER A 60 12.98 -10.03 -2.11
N TYR A 61 12.96 -10.75 -1.00
CA TYR A 61 14.13 -11.43 -0.46
C TYR A 61 13.85 -12.92 -0.25
N VAL A 62 14.64 -13.77 -0.87
CA VAL A 62 14.59 -15.23 -0.71
C VAL A 62 15.68 -15.67 0.26
N ILE A 63 15.33 -16.47 1.26
CA ILE A 63 16.30 -17.00 2.23
C ILE A 63 17.22 -18.00 1.52
N LYS A 64 18.53 -17.68 1.41
CA LYS A 64 19.52 -18.49 0.69
C LYS A 64 19.65 -19.95 1.20
N LYS A 65 19.44 -20.19 2.50
CA LYS A 65 19.48 -21.53 3.09
C LYS A 65 18.17 -22.33 2.90
N ASN A 66 17.10 -21.66 2.60
CA ASN A 66 15.78 -22.26 2.41
C ASN A 66 15.02 -21.47 1.36
N ASN A 67 15.20 -21.83 0.09
CA ASN A 67 14.54 -21.19 -1.04
C ASN A 67 13.01 -21.25 -1.00
N ASN A 68 12.46 -22.00 -0.04
CA ASN A 68 11.02 -22.10 0.16
C ASN A 68 10.43 -20.90 0.94
N ILE A 69 11.28 -20.04 1.49
CA ILE A 69 10.81 -18.87 2.25
C ILE A 69 11.22 -17.59 1.52
N ARG A 70 10.25 -16.77 1.18
CA ARG A 70 10.41 -15.46 0.54
C ARG A 70 9.70 -14.39 1.33
N PHE A 71 10.33 -13.25 1.51
CA PHE A 71 9.73 -12.04 2.03
C PHE A 71 9.51 -11.04 0.89
N ASP A 72 8.30 -10.48 0.81
CA ASP A 72 7.98 -9.37 -0.08
C ASP A 72 7.67 -8.16 0.79
N PHE A 73 8.38 -7.07 0.56
CA PHE A 73 8.23 -5.81 1.28
C PHE A 73 7.98 -4.68 0.30
N GLY A 74 7.09 -3.77 0.66
CA GLY A 74 6.85 -2.55 -0.08
C GLY A 74 6.56 -1.38 0.82
N ILE A 75 6.99 -0.19 0.38
CA ILE A 75 6.68 1.08 1.00
C ILE A 75 6.39 2.09 -0.09
N ALA A 76 5.34 2.90 0.08
CA ALA A 76 5.08 3.99 -0.84
C ALA A 76 4.52 5.22 -0.13
N HIS A 77 4.72 6.36 -0.77
CA HIS A 77 4.20 7.66 -0.36
C HIS A 77 3.52 8.31 -1.54
N GLY A 78 2.32 8.80 -1.30
CA GLY A 78 1.51 9.45 -2.31
C GLY A 78 0.82 10.71 -1.80
N SER A 79 0.04 11.30 -2.67
CA SER A 79 -0.80 12.46 -2.34
C SER A 79 -2.21 12.23 -2.87
N PHE A 80 -3.19 12.49 -2.01
CA PHE A 80 -4.59 12.54 -2.42
C PHE A 80 -4.90 13.84 -3.14
N ASN A 81 -6.04 13.89 -3.79
CA ASN A 81 -6.54 15.13 -4.38
C ASN A 81 -7.23 16.01 -3.31
N LYS A 82 -7.29 17.33 -3.60
CA LYS A 82 -8.15 18.25 -2.86
C LYS A 82 -9.62 17.89 -3.08
N ASN A 83 -10.42 18.21 -2.08
CA ASN A 83 -11.86 18.10 -2.13
C ASN A 83 -12.49 19.12 -1.15
N ASP A 84 -13.80 19.07 -0.97
CA ASP A 84 -14.53 20.00 -0.10
C ASP A 84 -14.13 19.90 1.39
N ILE A 85 -13.57 18.77 1.79
CA ILE A 85 -13.10 18.54 3.16
C ILE A 85 -11.62 18.93 3.29
N TYR A 86 -10.81 18.63 2.27
CA TYR A 86 -9.36 18.87 2.26
C TYR A 86 -9.00 20.03 1.33
N MET A 87 -8.81 21.22 1.91
CA MET A 87 -8.36 22.41 1.16
C MET A 87 -6.91 22.30 0.69
N LYS A 88 -6.09 21.48 1.38
CA LYS A 88 -4.74 21.11 0.98
C LYS A 88 -4.63 19.60 1.00
N GLU A 89 -3.99 19.05 -0.02
CA GLU A 89 -3.88 17.61 -0.22
C GLU A 89 -3.31 16.90 1.01
N PRO A 90 -4.00 15.88 1.55
CA PRO A 90 -3.40 14.98 2.50
C PRO A 90 -2.42 14.03 1.80
N LEU A 91 -1.53 13.47 2.57
CA LEU A 91 -0.51 12.53 2.12
C LEU A 91 -0.93 11.10 2.44
N LEU A 92 -0.52 10.17 1.58
CA LEU A 92 -0.60 8.73 1.82
C LEU A 92 0.75 8.21 2.27
N HIS A 93 0.74 7.38 3.31
CA HIS A 93 1.80 6.44 3.63
C HIS A 93 1.23 5.04 3.52
N GLU A 94 1.87 4.16 2.77
CA GLU A 94 1.52 2.74 2.70
C GLU A 94 2.77 1.89 2.84
N LYS A 95 2.65 0.75 3.53
CA LYS A 95 3.68 -0.27 3.62
C LYS A 95 3.06 -1.64 3.80
N PHE A 96 3.77 -2.66 3.34
CA PHE A 96 3.38 -4.03 3.55
C PHE A 96 4.59 -4.94 3.72
N LEU A 97 4.36 -6.06 4.38
CA LEU A 97 5.31 -7.16 4.49
C LEU A 97 4.55 -8.47 4.36
N TYR A 98 4.97 -9.31 3.43
CA TYR A 98 4.47 -10.69 3.30
C TYR A 98 5.60 -11.68 3.46
N MET A 99 5.36 -12.70 4.27
CA MET A 99 6.18 -13.91 4.34
C MET A 99 5.48 -15.01 3.54
N ASN A 100 6.13 -15.51 2.53
CA ASN A 100 5.64 -16.59 1.69
C ASN A 100 6.44 -17.86 1.98
N ILE A 101 5.74 -18.94 2.33
CA ILE A 101 6.31 -20.26 2.57
C ILE A 101 5.78 -21.18 1.48
N ILE A 102 6.68 -21.74 0.69
CA ILE A 102 6.35 -22.61 -0.45
C ILE A 102 6.81 -24.02 -0.08
N LYS A 103 5.89 -24.98 -0.07
CA LYS A 103 6.22 -26.40 0.19
C LYS A 103 5.36 -27.28 -0.71
N ASN A 104 6.01 -28.06 -1.57
CA ASN A 104 5.36 -28.87 -2.59
C ASN A 104 4.43 -27.99 -3.45
N ASP A 105 3.15 -28.33 -3.53
CA ASP A 105 2.13 -27.62 -4.31
C ASP A 105 1.41 -26.53 -3.50
N TYR A 106 1.83 -26.28 -2.27
CA TYR A 106 1.19 -25.30 -1.40
C TYR A 106 2.07 -24.05 -1.22
N LYS A 107 1.42 -22.90 -1.23
CA LYS A 107 2.02 -21.62 -0.82
C LYS A 107 1.16 -21.01 0.28
N LEU A 108 1.79 -20.79 1.42
CA LEU A 108 1.23 -20.03 2.53
C LEU A 108 1.81 -18.62 2.49
N SER A 109 0.94 -17.62 2.48
CA SER A 109 1.35 -16.21 2.60
C SER A 109 0.75 -15.62 3.86
N LEU A 110 1.61 -15.05 4.71
CA LEU A 110 1.24 -14.29 5.90
C LEU A 110 1.63 -12.85 5.65
N GLY A 111 0.66 -11.94 5.73
CA GLY A 111 0.85 -10.55 5.38
C GLY A 111 0.45 -9.59 6.49
N PHE A 112 1.11 -8.45 6.50
CA PHE A 112 0.71 -7.26 7.23
C PHE A 112 0.73 -6.08 6.26
N VAL A 113 -0.39 -5.36 6.18
CA VAL A 113 -0.53 -4.15 5.39
C VAL A 113 -0.92 -3.01 6.31
N HIS A 114 -0.28 -1.87 6.14
CA HIS A 114 -0.56 -0.65 6.88
C HIS A 114 -0.66 0.53 5.92
N GLU A 115 -1.70 1.31 6.10
CA GLU A 115 -1.92 2.57 5.39
C GLU A 115 -2.22 3.69 6.37
N ALA A 116 -1.78 4.89 6.04
CA ALA A 116 -2.14 6.08 6.78
C ALA A 116 -2.34 7.28 5.85
N MET A 117 -3.45 7.97 6.04
CA MET A 117 -3.67 9.29 5.45
C MET A 117 -3.31 10.35 6.50
N TRP A 118 -2.41 11.28 6.17
CA TRP A 118 -1.88 12.25 7.13
C TRP A 118 -1.57 13.61 6.50
N GLY A 119 -1.39 14.62 7.33
CA GLY A 119 -1.14 15.99 6.87
C GLY A 119 -2.35 16.58 6.16
N GLY A 120 -2.11 17.58 5.31
CA GLY A 120 -3.18 18.29 4.63
C GLY A 120 -3.72 19.48 5.42
N ASN A 121 -4.78 20.10 4.90
CA ASN A 121 -5.56 21.12 5.61
C ASN A 121 -7.02 20.72 5.55
N ILE A 122 -7.60 20.45 6.71
CA ILE A 122 -8.98 20.01 6.86
C ILE A 122 -9.83 21.23 7.20
N THR A 123 -10.94 21.42 6.49
CA THR A 123 -11.82 22.61 6.60
C THR A 123 -12.23 22.91 8.04
N TYR A 124 -12.54 21.90 8.83
CA TYR A 124 -13.00 22.04 10.21
C TYR A 124 -11.92 21.80 11.30
N ALA A 125 -10.73 21.30 10.91
CA ALA A 125 -9.65 20.97 11.84
C ALA A 125 -8.32 21.69 11.51
N GLY A 126 -8.28 22.47 10.43
CA GLY A 126 -7.13 23.27 10.04
C GLY A 126 -5.94 22.48 9.50
N ASN A 127 -4.76 23.08 9.56
CA ASN A 127 -3.52 22.49 9.07
C ASN A 127 -3.10 21.31 9.93
N GLN A 128 -2.87 20.17 9.28
CA GLN A 128 -2.33 18.97 9.89
C GLN A 128 -0.80 18.91 9.73
N PRO A 129 -0.06 18.43 10.74
CA PRO A 129 1.39 18.44 10.74
C PRO A 129 2.01 17.65 9.58
N ARG A 130 3.10 18.19 8.98
CA ARG A 130 3.84 17.58 7.85
C ARG A 130 5.36 17.57 8.06
N THR A 131 5.83 17.56 9.30
CA THR A 131 7.27 17.52 9.60
C THR A 131 7.83 16.12 9.45
N ILE A 132 9.16 15.99 9.33
CA ILE A 132 9.84 14.68 9.30
C ILE A 132 9.56 13.90 10.59
N SER A 133 9.54 14.57 11.75
CA SER A 133 9.20 13.92 13.02
C SER A 133 7.79 13.31 13.00
N ASN A 134 6.82 14.03 12.44
CA ASN A 134 5.45 13.51 12.30
C ASN A 134 5.39 12.36 11.29
N PHE A 135 6.16 12.44 10.21
CA PHE A 135 6.29 11.31 9.28
C PHE A 135 6.79 10.03 9.98
N LEU A 136 7.84 10.13 10.81
CA LEU A 136 8.36 8.98 11.55
C LEU A 136 7.32 8.38 12.50
N LYS A 137 6.50 9.21 13.13
CA LYS A 137 5.38 8.75 13.97
C LYS A 137 4.32 8.03 13.14
N VAL A 138 3.94 8.59 11.98
CA VAL A 138 3.03 7.92 11.04
C VAL A 138 3.60 6.59 10.57
N PHE A 139 4.90 6.54 10.29
CA PHE A 139 5.57 5.33 9.86
C PHE A 139 5.47 4.19 10.89
N ILE A 140 5.54 4.48 12.18
CA ILE A 140 5.40 3.48 13.25
C ILE A 140 3.95 3.35 13.77
N SER A 141 2.99 3.92 13.06
CA SER A 141 1.56 3.89 13.43
C SER A 141 1.27 4.52 14.78
N GLN A 142 2.01 5.57 15.16
CA GLN A 142 1.80 6.30 16.41
C GLN A 142 0.67 7.33 16.25
N ASP A 143 -0.23 7.36 17.22
CA ASP A 143 -1.31 8.33 17.28
C ASP A 143 -0.81 9.76 17.52
N GLY A 144 -1.65 10.72 17.15
CA GLY A 144 -1.44 12.12 17.44
C GLY A 144 -1.83 12.51 18.87
N PRO A 145 -1.44 13.71 19.29
CA PRO A 145 -1.75 14.21 20.63
C PRO A 145 -3.16 14.72 20.80
N LEU A 146 -3.97 14.76 19.73
CA LEU A 146 -5.32 15.31 19.76
C LEU A 146 -6.35 14.18 19.82
N ASP A 147 -7.32 14.29 20.69
CA ASP A 147 -8.32 13.25 20.82
C ASP A 147 -9.32 13.42 19.69
N PHE A 148 -10.13 13.93 19.37
CA PHE A 148 -11.16 13.85 18.33
C PHE A 148 -11.33 15.20 17.57
N PRO A 149 -11.91 15.26 16.42
CA PRO A 149 -12.82 14.30 15.81
C PRO A 149 -12.15 13.20 15.05
N HIS A 150 -11.02 13.19 14.92
CA HIS A 150 -10.22 12.19 14.33
C HIS A 150 -8.85 12.61 14.75
N ALA A 151 -8.65 12.29 15.92
CA ALA A 151 -7.48 12.41 16.70
C ALA A 151 -6.19 12.12 16.01
N ASN A 152 -6.27 11.70 14.85
CA ASN A 152 -5.13 11.40 14.06
C ASN A 152 -4.62 12.65 13.36
N ALA A 153 -4.33 13.70 14.14
CA ALA A 153 -3.47 14.76 13.66
C ALA A 153 -2.17 14.22 13.04
N LEU A 154 -1.81 12.99 13.34
CA LEU A 154 -0.66 12.29 12.79
C LEU A 154 -1.02 11.19 11.77
N GLY A 155 -2.28 10.95 11.50
CA GLY A 155 -2.68 10.02 10.46
C GLY A 155 -3.89 9.18 10.82
N ASN A 156 -4.77 8.96 9.87
CA ASN A 156 -5.81 7.95 9.96
C ASN A 156 -5.20 6.63 9.55
N HIS A 157 -4.88 5.80 10.55
CA HIS A 157 -4.19 4.53 10.36
C HIS A 157 -5.18 3.40 10.11
N LEU A 158 -4.93 2.63 9.08
CA LEU A 158 -5.62 1.39 8.76
C LEU A 158 -4.59 0.27 8.66
N GLY A 159 -4.90 -0.88 9.24
CA GLY A 159 -4.04 -2.04 9.18
C GLY A 159 -4.84 -3.32 9.01
N ILE A 160 -4.26 -4.28 8.31
CA ILE A 160 -4.84 -5.61 8.12
C ILE A 160 -3.76 -6.68 8.23
N TRP A 161 -4.12 -7.80 8.83
CA TRP A 161 -3.36 -9.04 8.76
C TRP A 161 -4.00 -9.94 7.71
N ASP A 162 -3.21 -10.36 6.74
CA ASP A 162 -3.63 -11.22 5.64
C ASP A 162 -3.11 -12.62 5.81
N PHE A 163 -3.96 -13.58 5.45
CA PHE A 163 -3.64 -14.99 5.41
C PHE A 163 -4.13 -15.59 4.10
N TYR A 164 -3.23 -16.17 3.30
CA TYR A 164 -3.57 -16.85 2.06
C TYR A 164 -2.96 -18.24 2.03
N LEU A 165 -3.75 -19.23 1.68
CA LEU A 165 -3.31 -20.58 1.39
C LEU A 165 -3.68 -20.91 -0.05
N GLU A 166 -2.69 -21.05 -0.90
CA GLU A 166 -2.84 -21.39 -2.30
C GLU A 166 -2.35 -22.83 -2.53
N LYS A 167 -3.12 -23.61 -3.29
CA LYS A 167 -2.67 -24.90 -3.81
C LYS A 167 -2.45 -24.75 -5.32
N LYS A 168 -1.25 -25.07 -5.78
CA LYS A 168 -0.97 -25.17 -7.22
C LYS A 168 -1.67 -26.44 -7.73
N ASN A 169 -2.65 -26.30 -8.59
CA ASN A 169 -3.11 -27.40 -9.38
C ASN A 169 -2.19 -27.58 -10.58
N ASN A 170 -1.63 -28.78 -10.73
CA ASN A 170 -0.83 -29.12 -11.92
C ASN A 170 -1.66 -29.23 -13.19
N ASP A 171 -2.98 -29.06 -13.09
CA ASP A 171 -3.91 -29.13 -14.20
C ASP A 171 -4.45 -27.74 -14.55
N LYS A 172 -3.84 -27.23 -15.64
CA LYS A 172 -4.39 -26.22 -16.55
C LYS A 172 -4.79 -24.86 -15.97
N ILE A 173 -4.03 -23.88 -16.42
CA ILE A 173 -4.56 -22.61 -16.89
C ILE A 173 -5.80 -22.91 -17.78
N LEU A 174 -6.96 -22.65 -17.27
CA LEU A 174 -8.16 -22.41 -18.05
C LEU A 174 -8.26 -20.92 -18.29
#